data_c8af305ef30afeae4cca0d0fa5e5fa33
#
_entry.id   c8af305ef30afeae4cca0d0fa5e5fa33
#
_cell.length_a   1.000
_cell.length_b   1.000
_cell.length_c   1.000
_cell.angle_alpha   90.00
_cell.angle_beta   90.00
_cell.angle_gamma   90.00
#
_symmetry.space_group_name_H-M   'P 1'
#
loop_
_entity.id
_entity.type
_entity.pdbx_description
1 polymer ?
#
loop_
_entity_poly.entity_id
_entity_poly.type
_entity_poly.pdbx_seq_one_letter_code
_entity_poly.pdbx_strand_id
1 'polypeptide(L)'
;MNTVDASVEKHLPVVTRLDDCRIKVEVGSVPHPMTEDHHIAFIYVETENGGIRIDLPHEGKAEAEICICSGKPVAVYEYCNLHGVWKTEL
;
A
#
# COMPACT_ATOMS: atom_id res chain seq x y z
N MET A 1 -4.48 -12.74 -5.59
CA MET A 1 -4.11 -11.31 -5.56
C MET A 1 -4.34 -10.69 -6.91
N ASN A 2 -4.93 -9.53 -6.91
CA ASN A 2 -5.27 -8.83 -8.15
C ASN A 2 -4.07 -8.00 -8.60
N THR A 3 -3.46 -8.38 -9.71
CA THR A 3 -2.31 -7.66 -10.26
C THR A 3 -2.53 -7.19 -11.69
N VAL A 4 -3.61 -7.65 -12.32
CA VAL A 4 -3.93 -7.29 -13.70
C VAL A 4 -5.44 -7.15 -13.86
N ASP A 5 -5.93 -5.94 -14.04
CA ASP A 5 -7.30 -5.67 -14.48
C ASP A 5 -7.43 -4.18 -14.85
N ALA A 6 -8.65 -3.75 -15.15
CA ALA A 6 -8.92 -2.38 -15.57
C ALA A 6 -8.68 -1.33 -14.48
N SER A 7 -8.55 -1.75 -13.22
CA SER A 7 -8.36 -0.86 -12.07
C SER A 7 -6.94 -0.86 -11.52
N VAL A 8 -5.97 -1.45 -12.22
CA VAL A 8 -4.58 -1.53 -11.80
C VAL A 8 -4.03 -0.16 -11.37
N GLU A 9 -4.29 0.87 -12.16
CA GLU A 9 -3.80 2.22 -11.89
C GLU A 9 -4.32 2.83 -10.58
N LYS A 10 -5.43 2.29 -10.04
CA LYS A 10 -6.03 2.77 -8.79
C LYS A 10 -5.69 1.90 -7.59
N HIS A 11 -5.21 0.69 -7.83
CA HIS A 11 -5.04 -0.30 -6.75
C HIS A 11 -3.61 -0.73 -6.49
N LEU A 12 -2.72 -0.73 -7.47
CA LEU A 12 -1.34 -1.14 -7.22
C LEU A 12 -0.63 -0.12 -6.33
N PRO A 13 -0.04 -0.56 -5.22
CA PRO A 13 0.75 0.34 -4.38
C PRO A 13 1.92 0.95 -5.16
N VAL A 14 2.11 2.25 -5.01
CA VAL A 14 3.24 2.98 -5.59
C VAL A 14 4.19 3.32 -4.45
N VAL A 15 5.43 2.88 -4.56
CA VAL A 15 6.44 3.02 -3.49
C VAL A 15 7.49 4.04 -3.88
N THR A 16 7.71 5.02 -3.03
CA THR A 16 8.76 6.03 -3.20
C THR A 16 9.72 5.93 -2.02
N ARG A 17 11.01 5.78 -2.29
CA ARG A 17 12.02 5.80 -1.23
C ARG A 17 12.29 7.24 -0.83
N LEU A 18 12.14 7.53 0.47
CA LEU A 18 12.38 8.87 1.02
C LEU A 18 13.81 9.03 1.52
N ASP A 19 14.33 8.01 2.22
CA ASP A 19 15.70 7.97 2.70
C ASP A 19 16.06 6.51 3.00
N ASP A 20 17.20 6.26 3.68
CA ASP A 20 17.68 4.91 3.96
C ASP A 20 16.74 4.06 4.80
N CYS A 21 15.88 4.69 5.59
CA CYS A 21 14.99 4.01 6.53
C CYS A 21 13.51 4.20 6.24
N ARG A 22 13.13 5.08 5.34
CA ARG A 22 11.72 5.41 5.13
C ARG A 22 11.28 5.27 3.69
N ILE A 23 10.08 4.76 3.53
CA ILE A 23 9.41 4.73 2.23
C ILE A 23 8.04 5.38 2.36
N LYS A 24 7.55 5.92 1.26
CA LYS A 24 6.17 6.39 1.15
C LYS A 24 5.43 5.44 0.23
N VAL A 25 4.28 4.96 0.69
CA VAL A 25 3.40 4.10 -0.11
C VAL A 25 2.12 4.86 -0.40
N GLU A 26 1.81 4.99 -1.67
CA GLU A 26 0.55 5.57 -2.14
C GLU A 26 -0.19 4.48 -2.90
N VAL A 27 -1.48 4.32 -2.63
CA VAL A 27 -2.26 3.32 -3.35
C VAL A 27 -2.76 3.93 -4.65
N GLY A 28 -2.26 3.35 -5.74
CA GLY A 28 -2.58 3.75 -7.09
C GLY A 28 -1.81 4.96 -7.58
N SER A 29 -1.52 4.98 -8.89
CA SER A 29 -0.97 6.15 -9.55
C SER A 29 -2.04 7.23 -9.75
N VAL A 30 -3.30 6.83 -9.66
CA VAL A 30 -4.47 7.70 -9.62
C VAL A 30 -5.06 7.57 -8.22
N PRO A 31 -5.40 8.68 -7.53
CA PRO A 31 -5.90 8.61 -6.16
C PRO A 31 -7.07 7.65 -5.99
N HIS A 32 -6.96 6.75 -5.01
CA HIS A 32 -8.01 5.80 -4.69
C HIS A 32 -9.06 6.46 -3.79
N PRO A 33 -10.35 6.16 -3.99
CA PRO A 33 -11.38 6.64 -3.07
C PRO A 33 -11.10 6.24 -1.62
N MET A 34 -11.41 7.12 -0.69
CA MET A 34 -11.30 6.86 0.75
C MET A 34 -12.61 7.32 1.41
N THR A 35 -13.62 6.45 1.32
CA THR A 35 -14.93 6.68 1.90
C THR A 35 -15.32 5.47 2.74
N GLU A 36 -16.36 5.57 3.53
CA GLU A 36 -16.84 4.45 4.34
C GLU A 36 -17.18 3.23 3.48
N ASP A 37 -17.77 3.44 2.30
CA ASP A 37 -18.21 2.35 1.42
C ASP A 37 -17.08 1.80 0.54
N HIS A 38 -16.08 2.60 0.23
CA HIS A 38 -15.01 2.21 -0.68
C HIS A 38 -13.71 2.86 -0.23
N HIS A 39 -12.81 2.06 0.32
CA HIS A 39 -11.54 2.56 0.87
C HIS A 39 -10.45 1.49 0.89
N ILE A 40 -9.23 1.95 1.09
CA ILE A 40 -8.10 1.07 1.38
C ILE A 40 -8.04 0.90 2.89
N ALA A 41 -8.20 -0.34 3.35
CA ALA A 41 -8.28 -0.63 4.79
C ALA A 41 -6.90 -0.64 5.45
N PHE A 42 -5.90 -1.20 4.79
CA PHE A 42 -4.54 -1.24 5.33
C PHE A 42 -3.51 -1.36 4.22
N ILE A 43 -2.27 -1.04 4.59
CA ILE A 43 -1.07 -1.25 3.79
C ILE A 43 -0.18 -2.19 4.58
N TYR A 44 0.41 -3.19 3.92
CA TYR A 44 1.33 -4.13 4.55
C TYR A 44 2.63 -4.14 3.76
N VAL A 45 3.75 -3.92 4.46
CA VAL A 45 5.08 -3.97 3.86
C VAL A 45 5.77 -5.25 4.32
N GLU A 46 6.08 -6.12 3.38
CA GLU A 46 6.85 -7.32 3.65
C GLU A 46 8.33 -6.98 3.57
N THR A 47 9.10 -7.36 4.59
CA THR A 47 10.55 -7.17 4.64
C THR A 47 11.24 -8.51 4.75
N GLU A 48 12.58 -8.52 4.64
CA GLU A 48 13.38 -9.72 4.81
C GLU A 48 13.19 -10.39 6.16
N ASN A 49 12.87 -9.60 7.19
CA ASN A 49 12.79 -10.07 8.58
C ASN A 49 11.38 -10.09 9.14
N GLY A 50 10.37 -9.86 8.33
CA GLY A 50 8.99 -9.83 8.81
C GLY A 50 8.14 -8.89 8.00
N GLY A 51 7.25 -8.16 8.67
CA GLY A 51 6.36 -7.24 7.99
C GLY A 51 5.84 -6.14 8.91
N ILE A 52 5.29 -5.10 8.28
CA ILE A 52 4.71 -3.95 8.97
C ILE A 52 3.34 -3.70 8.38
N ARG A 53 2.32 -3.69 9.24
CA ARG A 53 0.95 -3.38 8.82
C ARG A 53 0.57 -1.99 9.32
N ILE A 54 0.03 -1.18 8.42
CA ILE A 54 -0.48 0.15 8.73
C ILE A 54 -1.98 0.16 8.41
N ASP A 55 -2.81 0.28 9.42
CA ASP A 55 -4.24 0.42 9.23
C ASP A 55 -4.57 1.87 8.89
N LEU A 56 -5.40 2.08 7.87
CA LEU A 56 -5.79 3.40 7.42
C LEU A 56 -7.21 3.72 7.86
N PRO A 57 -7.48 4.99 8.24
CA PRO A 57 -8.87 5.41 8.45
C PRO A 57 -9.59 5.42 7.09
N HIS A 58 -10.91 5.27 7.11
CA HIS A 58 -11.69 5.24 5.87
C HIS A 58 -11.93 6.63 5.26
N GLU A 59 -11.14 7.60 5.65
CA GLU A 59 -11.19 8.97 5.10
C GLU A 59 -9.78 9.52 4.97
N GLY A 60 -9.61 10.54 4.15
CA GLY A 60 -8.30 11.12 3.89
C GLY A 60 -7.67 10.53 2.63
N LYS A 61 -6.36 10.28 2.66
CA LYS A 61 -5.62 9.77 1.51
C LYS A 61 -5.19 8.32 1.74
N ALA A 62 -5.18 7.54 0.67
CA ALA A 62 -4.70 6.16 0.69
C ALA A 62 -3.18 6.13 0.59
N GLU A 63 -2.50 6.63 1.60
CA GLU A 63 -1.04 6.69 1.63
C GLU A 63 -0.49 6.57 3.05
N ALA A 64 0.76 6.16 3.18
CA ALA A 64 1.46 6.08 4.46
C ALA A 64 2.97 6.24 4.26
N GLU A 65 3.63 6.87 5.25
CA GLU A 65 5.08 6.85 5.36
C GLU A 65 5.45 5.79 6.38
N ILE A 66 6.40 4.94 6.03
CA ILE A 66 6.74 3.77 6.83
C ILE A 66 8.24 3.72 7.07
N CYS A 67 8.63 3.54 8.34
CA CYS A 67 10.02 3.31 8.71
C CYS A 67 10.32 1.82 8.58
N ILE A 68 11.33 1.47 7.79
CA ILE A 68 11.70 0.09 7.50
C ILE A 68 13.13 -0.23 7.94
N CYS A 69 13.56 0.32 9.06
CA CYS A 69 14.94 0.16 9.54
C CYS A 69 15.30 -1.29 9.93
N SER A 70 14.30 -2.16 10.08
CA SER A 70 14.50 -3.54 10.53
C SER A 70 14.78 -4.54 9.41
N GLY A 71 14.85 -4.10 8.17
CA GLY A 71 15.12 -5.00 7.06
C GLY A 71 14.80 -4.37 5.73
N LYS A 72 15.23 -5.06 4.65
CA LYS A 72 15.01 -4.56 3.31
C LYS A 72 13.56 -4.88 2.87
N PRO A 73 12.84 -3.92 2.31
CA PRO A 73 11.48 -4.20 1.84
C PRO A 73 11.52 -5.08 0.60
N VAL A 74 10.60 -6.04 0.55
CA VAL A 74 10.51 -7.05 -0.52
C VAL A 74 9.27 -6.82 -1.37
N ALA A 75 8.15 -6.49 -0.73
CA ALA A 75 6.88 -6.28 -1.41
C ALA A 75 5.97 -5.40 -0.57
N VAL A 76 5.05 -4.74 -1.24
CA VAL A 76 4.03 -3.92 -0.59
C VAL A 76 2.65 -4.40 -1.03
N TYR A 77 1.77 -4.58 -0.08
CA TYR A 77 0.39 -5.03 -0.29
C TYR A 77 -0.56 -3.96 0.20
N GLU A 78 -1.74 -3.91 -0.37
CA GLU A 78 -2.84 -3.11 0.16
C GLU A 78 -4.13 -3.92 0.07
N TYR A 79 -5.11 -3.58 0.91
CA TYR A 79 -6.41 -4.22 0.87
C TYR A 79 -7.50 -3.18 0.64
N CYS A 80 -8.19 -3.30 -0.50
CA CYS A 80 -9.38 -2.54 -0.82
C CYS A 80 -10.60 -3.34 -0.38
N ASN A 81 -11.50 -2.72 0.37
CA ASN A 81 -12.68 -3.43 0.89
C ASN A 81 -13.62 -3.97 -0.20
N LEU A 82 -13.58 -3.41 -1.40
CA LEU A 82 -14.41 -3.87 -2.51
C LEU A 82 -13.65 -4.73 -3.53
N HIS A 83 -12.34 -4.51 -3.71
CA HIS A 83 -11.57 -5.11 -4.80
C HIS A 83 -10.46 -6.05 -4.35
N GLY A 84 -10.33 -6.28 -3.04
CA GLY A 84 -9.40 -7.27 -2.50
C GLY A 84 -7.96 -6.79 -2.36
N VAL A 85 -7.04 -7.73 -2.34
CA VAL A 85 -5.62 -7.50 -2.06
C VAL A 85 -4.84 -7.28 -3.35
N TRP A 86 -4.00 -6.26 -3.36
CA TRP A 86 -3.13 -5.91 -4.48
C TRP A 86 -1.68 -5.84 -4.00
N LYS A 87 -0.75 -6.23 -4.85
CA LYS A 87 0.66 -6.36 -4.50
C LYS A 87 1.56 -5.66 -5.51
N THR A 88 2.60 -5.02 -5.00
CA THR A 88 3.73 -4.52 -5.80
C THR A 88 5.01 -5.13 -5.25
N GLU A 89 5.77 -5.80 -6.09
CA GLU A 89 7.09 -6.34 -5.71
C GLU A 89 8.15 -5.26 -5.88
N LEU A 90 9.10 -5.25 -4.97
CA LEU A 90 10.19 -4.27 -4.95
C LEU A 90 11.51 -4.84 -5.43
#